data_70a0c7157376a3943ac318ec72f8c304
#
_entry.id   70a0c7157376a3943ac318ec72f8c304
#
_cell.length_a   1.000
_cell.length_b   1.000
_cell.length_c   1.000
_cell.angle_alpha   90.00
_cell.angle_beta   90.00
_cell.angle_gamma   90.00
#
_symmetry.space_group_name_H-M   'P 1'
#
loop_
_entity.id
_entity.type
_entity.pdbx_description
1 polymer ?
#
loop_
_entity_poly.entity_id
_entity_poly.type
_entity_poly.pdbx_seq_one_letter_code
_entity_poly.pdbx_strand_id
1 'polypeptide(L)'
;PTLIRDEAKIALDSGETFYGHTRGKVELRAAISDYVHSIYNIDIEDERITVPGSSMSAITLACQMTLSKSDHALIVSPHWPNIDRAIQVTGAEYSCVRQLQTKNGWQLVIEDVRKSVRKNTKAIYINSPSNPTGWVMSREQQHELLEFCRSRQITIIADEVYHRTIYGINVAPSFLEIALETDPLIVVNGFSKAFAMTGWRLGWMITPASISEQMATLSECYNTSAPAFIQSAG
;
A
#
# COMPACT_ATOMS: atom_id res chain seq x y z
N PRO A 1 7.69 -1.52 -20.97
CA PRO A 1 9.06 -1.15 -21.38
C PRO A 1 9.83 -2.37 -21.91
N THR A 2 10.78 -2.15 -22.83
CA THR A 2 11.56 -3.25 -23.44
C THR A 2 12.45 -3.92 -22.41
N LEU A 3 13.15 -3.15 -21.59
CA LEU A 3 14.02 -3.65 -20.52
C LEU A 3 13.29 -4.70 -19.65
N ILE A 4 12.13 -4.37 -19.13
CA ILE A 4 11.33 -5.26 -18.27
C ILE A 4 10.98 -6.58 -18.97
N ARG A 5 10.62 -6.50 -20.26
CA ARG A 5 10.30 -7.70 -21.05
C ARG A 5 11.52 -8.58 -21.32
N ASP A 6 12.66 -7.96 -21.52
CA ASP A 6 13.89 -8.69 -21.83
C ASP A 6 14.43 -9.37 -20.57
N GLU A 7 14.37 -8.71 -19.39
CA GLU A 7 14.69 -9.33 -18.11
C GLU A 7 13.77 -10.52 -17.79
N ALA A 8 12.47 -10.40 -18.05
CA ALA A 8 11.56 -11.53 -17.87
C ALA A 8 11.89 -12.72 -18.78
N LYS A 9 12.31 -12.49 -20.03
CA LYS A 9 12.75 -13.57 -20.93
C LYS A 9 14.03 -14.22 -20.42
N ILE A 10 15.01 -13.42 -19.97
CA ILE A 10 16.26 -13.93 -19.38
C ILE A 10 15.94 -14.80 -18.17
N ALA A 11 15.05 -14.34 -17.28
CA ALA A 11 14.64 -15.10 -16.12
C ALA A 11 13.93 -16.41 -16.48
N LEU A 12 13.05 -16.42 -17.49
CA LEU A 12 12.41 -17.62 -18.01
C LEU A 12 13.41 -18.59 -18.63
N ASP A 13 14.33 -18.09 -19.46
CA ASP A 13 15.37 -18.88 -20.11
C ASP A 13 16.36 -19.49 -19.11
N SER A 14 16.58 -18.79 -17.97
CA SER A 14 17.39 -19.33 -16.86
C SER A 14 16.64 -20.28 -15.92
N GLY A 15 15.35 -20.55 -16.18
CA GLY A 15 14.55 -21.50 -15.42
C GLY A 15 13.95 -20.97 -14.12
N GLU A 16 13.77 -19.66 -13.97
CA GLU A 16 13.12 -19.06 -12.79
C GLU A 16 11.60 -19.33 -12.77
N THR A 17 11.21 -20.58 -12.69
CA THR A 17 9.81 -21.05 -12.76
C THR A 17 9.35 -21.83 -11.52
N PHE A 18 10.17 -21.85 -10.47
CA PHE A 18 9.89 -22.51 -9.20
C PHE A 18 9.36 -21.53 -8.16
N TYR A 19 8.85 -22.09 -7.05
CA TYR A 19 8.46 -21.28 -5.90
C TYR A 19 9.64 -20.48 -5.35
N GLY A 20 9.38 -19.20 -5.08
CA GLY A 20 10.32 -18.31 -4.42
C GLY A 20 10.04 -18.13 -2.93
N HIS A 21 10.77 -17.21 -2.30
CA HIS A 21 10.54 -16.84 -0.92
C HIS A 21 9.15 -16.17 -0.76
N THR A 22 8.43 -16.49 0.32
CA THR A 22 7.05 -16.04 0.57
C THR A 22 6.89 -14.52 0.66
N ARG A 23 7.92 -13.81 1.14
CA ARG A 23 7.98 -12.34 1.14
C ARG A 23 8.35 -11.74 -0.21
N GLY A 24 8.79 -12.56 -1.16
CA GLY A 24 9.41 -12.14 -2.42
C GLY A 24 10.92 -12.32 -2.42
N LYS A 25 11.52 -12.28 -3.61
CA LYS A 25 12.98 -12.40 -3.80
C LYS A 25 13.72 -11.37 -2.95
N VAL A 26 14.82 -11.78 -2.35
CA VAL A 26 15.65 -10.90 -1.50
C VAL A 26 16.16 -9.72 -2.34
N GLU A 27 16.61 -9.99 -3.57
CA GLU A 27 17.12 -8.98 -4.48
C GLU A 27 16.06 -7.93 -4.83
N LEU A 28 14.80 -8.35 -5.04
CA LEU A 28 13.71 -7.42 -5.32
C LEU A 28 13.35 -6.59 -4.07
N ARG A 29 13.33 -7.19 -2.89
CA ARG A 29 13.07 -6.44 -1.64
C ARG A 29 14.15 -5.41 -1.38
N ALA A 30 15.42 -5.78 -1.56
CA ALA A 30 16.54 -4.84 -1.48
C ALA A 30 16.41 -3.71 -2.51
N ALA A 31 16.10 -4.03 -3.76
CA ALA A 31 15.88 -3.01 -4.81
C ALA A 31 14.70 -2.08 -4.49
N ILE A 32 13.62 -2.59 -3.86
CA ILE A 32 12.50 -1.76 -3.39
C ILE A 32 12.96 -0.83 -2.25
N SER A 33 13.77 -1.33 -1.31
CA SER A 33 14.36 -0.50 -0.25
C SER A 33 15.23 0.62 -0.82
N ASP A 34 16.14 0.28 -1.75
CA ASP A 34 16.97 1.26 -2.45
C ASP A 34 16.13 2.29 -3.23
N TYR A 35 15.07 1.84 -3.89
CA TYR A 35 14.14 2.73 -4.58
C TYR A 35 13.47 3.72 -3.61
N VAL A 36 12.96 3.23 -2.48
CA VAL A 36 12.34 4.07 -1.44
C VAL A 36 13.37 5.06 -0.89
N HIS A 37 14.61 4.61 -0.62
CA HIS A 37 15.68 5.50 -0.21
C HIS A 37 15.95 6.59 -1.27
N SER A 38 16.02 6.21 -2.54
CA SER A 38 16.34 7.15 -3.63
C SER A 38 15.32 8.27 -3.82
N ILE A 39 14.04 8.04 -3.46
CA ILE A 39 12.96 9.01 -3.68
C ILE A 39 12.53 9.76 -2.42
N TYR A 40 12.74 9.19 -1.23
CA TYR A 40 12.30 9.77 0.05
C TYR A 40 13.45 10.04 1.03
N ASN A 41 14.65 9.54 0.74
CA ASN A 41 15.83 9.61 1.61
C ASN A 41 15.59 9.00 3.01
N ILE A 42 14.91 7.84 3.03
CA ILE A 42 14.63 7.03 4.22
C ILE A 42 15.08 5.59 3.99
N ASP A 43 15.53 4.93 5.04
CA ASP A 43 15.92 3.53 5.01
C ASP A 43 14.77 2.66 5.49
N ILE A 44 14.47 1.59 4.76
CA ILE A 44 13.48 0.58 5.12
C ILE A 44 14.18 -0.77 5.16
N GLU A 45 14.09 -1.45 6.29
CA GLU A 45 14.55 -2.84 6.38
C GLU A 45 13.77 -3.73 5.41
N ASP A 46 14.46 -4.51 4.61
CA ASP A 46 13.83 -5.33 3.56
C ASP A 46 12.94 -6.45 4.15
N GLU A 47 13.13 -6.83 5.42
CA GLU A 47 12.25 -7.71 6.18
C GLU A 47 10.84 -7.13 6.39
N ARG A 48 10.69 -5.82 6.35
CA ARG A 48 9.39 -5.14 6.42
C ARG A 48 8.65 -5.13 5.09
N ILE A 49 9.31 -5.53 4.01
CA ILE A 49 8.76 -5.54 2.66
C ILE A 49 8.20 -6.93 2.33
N THR A 50 6.95 -6.96 1.86
CA THR A 50 6.33 -8.15 1.30
C THR A 50 5.88 -7.86 -0.13
N VAL A 51 6.17 -8.78 -1.06
CA VAL A 51 5.88 -8.68 -2.49
C VAL A 51 4.78 -9.68 -2.87
N PRO A 52 3.49 -9.34 -2.69
CA PRO A 52 2.39 -10.15 -3.18
C PRO A 52 2.22 -9.98 -4.69
N GLY A 53 1.33 -10.76 -5.30
CA GLY A 53 1.12 -10.76 -6.75
C GLY A 53 0.57 -9.45 -7.34
N SER A 54 0.21 -8.44 -6.54
CA SER A 54 -0.22 -7.11 -7.03
C SER A 54 -0.48 -6.16 -5.86
N SER A 55 -0.59 -4.85 -6.13
CA SER A 55 -1.05 -3.87 -5.12
C SER A 55 -2.47 -4.21 -4.62
N MET A 56 -3.35 -4.76 -5.48
CA MET A 56 -4.68 -5.20 -5.03
C MET A 56 -4.58 -6.37 -4.04
N SER A 57 -3.69 -7.33 -4.29
CA SER A 57 -3.41 -8.41 -3.33
C SER A 57 -2.87 -7.85 -2.01
N ALA A 58 -1.96 -6.86 -2.08
CA ALA A 58 -1.44 -6.17 -0.91
C ALA A 58 -2.55 -5.49 -0.09
N ILE A 59 -3.47 -4.78 -0.75
CA ILE A 59 -4.63 -4.14 -0.09
C ILE A 59 -5.53 -5.19 0.57
N THR A 60 -5.82 -6.29 -0.13
CA THR A 60 -6.65 -7.37 0.41
C THR A 60 -6.01 -8.01 1.64
N LEU A 61 -4.70 -8.31 1.58
CA LEU A 61 -3.93 -8.82 2.70
C LEU A 61 -3.90 -7.83 3.88
N ALA A 62 -3.69 -6.53 3.61
CA ALA A 62 -3.74 -5.49 4.63
C ALA A 62 -5.11 -5.44 5.33
N CYS A 63 -6.21 -5.52 4.57
CA CYS A 63 -7.56 -5.59 5.14
C CYS A 63 -7.73 -6.84 6.01
N GLN A 64 -7.29 -8.00 5.57
CA GLN A 64 -7.45 -9.25 6.33
C GLN A 64 -6.54 -9.34 7.55
N MET A 65 -5.37 -8.68 7.53
CA MET A 65 -4.50 -8.56 8.69
C MET A 65 -5.10 -7.66 9.79
N THR A 66 -5.89 -6.67 9.39
CA THR A 66 -6.35 -5.60 10.30
C THR A 66 -7.82 -5.69 10.70
N LEU A 67 -8.65 -6.41 9.94
CA LEU A 67 -10.11 -6.40 10.07
C LEU A 67 -10.68 -7.79 10.26
N SER A 68 -11.70 -7.88 11.09
CA SER A 68 -12.55 -9.05 11.31
C SER A 68 -14.03 -8.68 11.30
N LYS A 69 -14.93 -9.67 11.39
CA LYS A 69 -16.39 -9.51 11.22
C LYS A 69 -17.04 -8.44 12.11
N SER A 70 -16.49 -8.15 13.29
CA SER A 70 -17.05 -7.14 14.19
C SER A 70 -16.41 -5.77 14.08
N ASP A 71 -15.41 -5.63 13.21
CA ASP A 71 -14.65 -4.41 13.06
C ASP A 71 -15.28 -3.46 12.03
N HIS A 72 -14.79 -2.23 12.06
CA HIS A 72 -15.19 -1.18 11.15
C HIS A 72 -13.95 -0.58 10.48
N ALA A 73 -14.07 -0.32 9.19
CA ALA A 73 -13.10 0.45 8.43
C ALA A 73 -13.67 1.80 7.99
N LEU A 74 -12.84 2.82 7.97
CA LEU A 74 -13.18 4.13 7.42
C LEU A 74 -12.46 4.34 6.09
N ILE A 75 -13.18 4.80 5.07
CA ILE A 75 -12.63 5.05 3.73
C ILE A 75 -12.72 6.53 3.41
N VAL A 76 -11.62 7.13 2.94
CA VAL A 76 -11.64 8.49 2.38
C VAL A 76 -12.19 8.44 0.96
N SER A 77 -13.29 9.15 0.70
CA SER A 77 -14.07 9.11 -0.54
C SER A 77 -14.11 10.49 -1.22
N PRO A 78 -14.19 10.62 -2.57
CA PRO A 78 -14.34 9.53 -3.55
C PRO A 78 -13.14 8.58 -3.60
N HIS A 79 -13.39 7.29 -3.83
CA HIS A 79 -12.36 6.26 -3.79
C HIS A 79 -12.54 5.22 -4.90
N TRP A 80 -11.52 4.43 -5.13
CA TRP A 80 -11.56 3.29 -6.04
C TRP A 80 -12.42 2.16 -5.46
N PRO A 81 -13.47 1.66 -6.19
CA PRO A 81 -14.52 0.79 -5.61
C PRO A 81 -14.05 -0.57 -5.09
N ASN A 82 -12.88 -1.05 -5.52
CA ASN A 82 -12.44 -2.39 -5.11
C ASN A 82 -12.05 -2.47 -3.64
N ILE A 83 -11.76 -1.34 -2.97
CA ILE A 83 -11.51 -1.35 -1.52
C ILE A 83 -12.76 -1.80 -0.75
N ASP A 84 -13.95 -1.43 -1.21
CA ASP A 84 -15.22 -1.88 -0.61
C ASP A 84 -15.27 -3.41 -0.54
N ARG A 85 -14.87 -4.06 -1.65
CA ARG A 85 -14.84 -5.53 -1.77
C ARG A 85 -13.77 -6.15 -0.89
N ALA A 86 -12.58 -5.54 -0.83
CA ALA A 86 -11.49 -6.02 0.03
C ALA A 86 -11.89 -6.01 1.51
N ILE A 87 -12.62 -4.99 1.95
CA ILE A 87 -13.14 -4.92 3.32
C ILE A 87 -14.28 -5.94 3.51
N GLN A 88 -15.24 -6.02 2.59
CA GLN A 88 -16.38 -6.94 2.69
C GLN A 88 -15.97 -8.41 2.82
N VAL A 89 -14.87 -8.82 2.15
CA VAL A 89 -14.34 -10.19 2.25
C VAL A 89 -13.91 -10.54 3.68
N THR A 90 -13.51 -9.56 4.51
CA THR A 90 -13.17 -9.79 5.93
C THR A 90 -14.40 -9.97 6.82
N GLY A 91 -15.58 -9.63 6.32
CA GLY A 91 -16.82 -9.55 7.09
C GLY A 91 -16.97 -8.25 7.90
N ALA A 92 -16.01 -7.33 7.84
CA ALA A 92 -16.08 -6.03 8.49
C ALA A 92 -17.07 -5.09 7.81
N GLU A 93 -17.59 -4.14 8.59
CA GLU A 93 -18.35 -3.01 8.06
C GLU A 93 -17.42 -1.87 7.65
N TYR A 94 -17.90 -0.99 6.77
CA TYR A 94 -17.22 0.26 6.48
C TYR A 94 -18.16 1.44 6.37
N SER A 95 -17.60 2.63 6.53
CA SER A 95 -18.24 3.90 6.18
C SER A 95 -17.25 4.83 5.47
N CYS A 96 -17.77 5.89 4.86
CA CYS A 96 -16.95 6.82 4.08
C CYS A 96 -16.93 8.20 4.71
N VAL A 97 -15.74 8.83 4.74
CA VAL A 97 -15.58 10.27 4.93
C VAL A 97 -15.41 10.92 3.56
N ARG A 98 -16.26 11.87 3.24
CA ARG A 98 -16.25 12.53 1.95
C ARG A 98 -15.28 13.70 1.93
N GLN A 99 -14.44 13.74 0.92
CA GLN A 99 -13.71 14.93 0.54
C GLN A 99 -14.69 16.00 0.03
N LEU A 100 -14.36 17.25 0.27
CA LEU A 100 -15.11 18.39 -0.24
C LEU A 100 -14.51 18.85 -1.55
N GLN A 101 -15.35 19.02 -2.57
CA GLN A 101 -14.94 19.65 -3.82
C GLN A 101 -15.00 21.17 -3.64
N THR A 102 -13.86 21.82 -3.81
CA THR A 102 -13.71 23.28 -3.68
C THR A 102 -13.21 23.90 -4.99
N LYS A 103 -13.12 25.23 -5.05
CA LYS A 103 -12.53 25.92 -6.20
C LYS A 103 -11.04 25.56 -6.41
N ASN A 104 -10.36 25.11 -5.35
CA ASN A 104 -8.95 24.74 -5.36
C ASN A 104 -8.73 23.22 -5.46
N GLY A 105 -9.76 22.45 -5.83
CA GLY A 105 -9.72 21.00 -5.92
C GLY A 105 -10.36 20.30 -4.73
N TRP A 106 -10.04 19.02 -4.59
CA TRP A 106 -10.55 18.17 -3.51
C TRP A 106 -9.81 18.42 -2.19
N GLN A 107 -10.54 18.43 -1.09
CA GLN A 107 -10.00 18.65 0.25
C GLN A 107 -10.55 17.64 1.24
N LEU A 108 -9.68 17.10 2.09
CA LEU A 108 -10.03 16.29 3.24
C LEU A 108 -9.96 17.15 4.50
N VAL A 109 -11.00 17.13 5.31
CA VAL A 109 -11.02 17.75 6.64
C VAL A 109 -10.71 16.65 7.65
N ILE A 110 -9.56 16.71 8.31
CA ILE A 110 -9.13 15.67 9.26
C ILE A 110 -10.08 15.57 10.46
N GLU A 111 -10.69 16.66 10.87
CA GLU A 111 -11.70 16.66 11.94
C GLU A 111 -12.95 15.82 11.58
N ASP A 112 -13.33 15.75 10.30
CA ASP A 112 -14.43 14.91 9.84
C ASP A 112 -14.02 13.42 9.89
N VAL A 113 -12.75 13.11 9.64
CA VAL A 113 -12.20 11.75 9.85
C VAL A 113 -12.32 11.37 11.32
N ARG A 114 -11.86 12.25 12.24
CA ARG A 114 -11.93 12.02 13.69
C ARG A 114 -13.36 11.75 14.18
N LYS A 115 -14.33 12.55 13.72
CA LYS A 115 -15.75 12.41 14.07
C LYS A 115 -16.39 11.14 13.52
N SER A 116 -15.87 10.61 12.42
CA SER A 116 -16.42 9.42 11.75
C SER A 116 -15.88 8.11 12.33
N VAL A 117 -14.83 8.17 13.14
CA VAL A 117 -14.25 6.99 13.81
C VAL A 117 -15.21 6.46 14.87
N ARG A 118 -15.50 5.15 14.83
CA ARG A 118 -16.32 4.43 15.78
C ARG A 118 -15.43 3.70 16.80
N LYS A 119 -16.03 3.21 17.90
CA LYS A 119 -15.31 2.43 18.92
C LYS A 119 -14.64 1.18 18.35
N ASN A 120 -15.25 0.57 17.35
CA ASN A 120 -14.76 -0.63 16.66
C ASN A 120 -14.02 -0.33 15.34
N THR A 121 -13.67 0.92 15.05
CA THR A 121 -12.84 1.26 13.89
C THR A 121 -11.42 0.74 14.11
N LYS A 122 -10.94 -0.10 13.21
CA LYS A 122 -9.60 -0.71 13.23
C LYS A 122 -8.70 -0.25 12.09
N ALA A 123 -9.28 0.20 10.99
CA ALA A 123 -8.52 0.66 9.84
C ALA A 123 -9.09 1.95 9.23
N ILE A 124 -8.21 2.78 8.68
CA ILE A 124 -8.55 3.89 7.80
C ILE A 124 -7.80 3.67 6.48
N TYR A 125 -8.55 3.56 5.38
CA TYR A 125 -7.97 3.46 4.05
C TYR A 125 -7.89 4.83 3.39
N ILE A 126 -6.71 5.13 2.85
CA ILE A 126 -6.41 6.36 2.11
C ILE A 126 -5.68 6.01 0.83
N ASN A 127 -6.17 6.50 -0.30
CA ASN A 127 -5.46 6.48 -1.57
C ASN A 127 -4.95 7.88 -1.90
N SER A 128 -3.64 8.07 -1.89
CA SER A 128 -3.01 9.36 -2.19
C SER A 128 -1.66 9.16 -2.89
N PRO A 129 -1.51 9.66 -4.13
CA PRO A 129 -2.49 10.38 -4.96
C PRO A 129 -3.72 9.52 -5.28
N SER A 130 -4.89 10.15 -5.31
CA SER A 130 -6.19 9.46 -5.31
C SER A 130 -6.69 9.10 -6.70
N ASN A 131 -7.24 7.90 -6.83
CA ASN A 131 -8.14 7.50 -7.90
C ASN A 131 -9.58 7.52 -7.35
N PRO A 132 -10.51 8.36 -7.90
CA PRO A 132 -10.44 9.01 -9.21
C PRO A 132 -10.06 10.50 -9.19
N THR A 133 -9.85 11.13 -8.03
CA THR A 133 -9.87 12.59 -7.90
C THR A 133 -8.54 13.28 -8.25
N GLY A 134 -7.43 12.54 -8.24
CA GLY A 134 -6.09 13.12 -8.36
C GLY A 134 -5.66 13.92 -7.11
N TRP A 135 -6.46 13.89 -6.03
CA TRP A 135 -6.12 14.55 -4.78
C TRP A 135 -4.84 13.96 -4.18
N VAL A 136 -4.01 14.84 -3.62
CA VAL A 136 -2.80 14.47 -2.92
C VAL A 136 -2.89 14.97 -1.49
N MET A 137 -2.69 14.08 -0.53
CA MET A 137 -2.67 14.41 0.88
C MET A 137 -1.40 15.18 1.21
N SER A 138 -1.51 16.33 1.89
CA SER A 138 -0.35 17.10 2.30
C SER A 138 0.39 16.42 3.46
N ARG A 139 1.67 16.75 3.64
CA ARG A 139 2.49 16.23 4.74
C ARG A 139 1.92 16.59 6.11
N GLU A 140 1.37 17.79 6.25
CA GLU A 140 0.72 18.25 7.48
C GLU A 140 -0.50 17.38 7.80
N GLN A 141 -1.34 17.09 6.80
CA GLN A 141 -2.49 16.22 6.98
C GLN A 141 -2.07 14.77 7.30
N GLN A 142 -0.98 14.28 6.69
CA GLN A 142 -0.43 12.96 7.00
C GLN A 142 0.04 12.89 8.46
N HIS A 143 0.76 13.90 8.95
CA HIS A 143 1.17 13.99 10.36
C HIS A 143 -0.02 13.97 11.30
N GLU A 144 -0.99 14.85 11.06
CA GLU A 144 -2.18 14.99 11.90
C GLU A 144 -2.98 13.69 11.99
N LEU A 145 -3.12 12.99 10.86
CA LEU A 145 -3.84 11.73 10.80
C LEU A 145 -3.05 10.60 11.48
N LEU A 146 -1.73 10.52 11.25
CA LEU A 146 -0.88 9.48 11.82
C LEU A 146 -0.84 9.58 13.35
N GLU A 147 -0.69 10.79 13.91
CA GLU A 147 -0.76 11.02 15.35
C GLU A 147 -2.09 10.57 15.95
N PHE A 148 -3.20 10.93 15.30
CA PHE A 148 -4.51 10.50 15.72
C PHE A 148 -4.65 8.97 15.70
N CYS A 149 -4.24 8.32 14.61
CA CYS A 149 -4.32 6.87 14.46
C CYS A 149 -3.42 6.14 15.46
N ARG A 150 -2.19 6.65 15.69
CA ARG A 150 -1.27 6.14 16.71
C ARG A 150 -1.91 6.15 18.10
N SER A 151 -2.54 7.26 18.49
CA SER A 151 -3.20 7.41 19.81
C SER A 151 -4.39 6.48 20.01
N ARG A 152 -4.99 6.00 18.94
CA ARG A 152 -6.19 5.14 18.94
C ARG A 152 -5.91 3.70 18.53
N GLN A 153 -4.67 3.38 18.18
CA GLN A 153 -4.28 2.08 17.63
C GLN A 153 -5.13 1.67 16.40
N ILE A 154 -5.38 2.64 15.52
CA ILE A 154 -6.07 2.44 14.24
C ILE A 154 -5.03 2.31 13.14
N THR A 155 -5.07 1.25 12.35
CA THR A 155 -4.14 1.04 11.25
C THR A 155 -4.48 1.94 10.06
N ILE A 156 -3.51 2.70 9.57
CA ILE A 156 -3.62 3.37 8.27
C ILE A 156 -3.21 2.38 7.18
N ILE A 157 -4.09 2.13 6.23
CA ILE A 157 -3.79 1.44 4.98
C ILE A 157 -3.63 2.52 3.91
N ALA A 158 -2.37 2.89 3.63
CA ALA A 158 -2.01 3.93 2.68
C ALA A 158 -1.73 3.32 1.31
N ASP A 159 -2.64 3.52 0.36
CA ASP A 159 -2.46 3.12 -1.04
C ASP A 159 -1.77 4.25 -1.79
N GLU A 160 -0.47 4.09 -2.02
CA GLU A 160 0.41 5.08 -2.65
C GLU A 160 0.83 4.68 -4.07
N VAL A 161 0.06 3.82 -4.75
CA VAL A 161 0.41 3.30 -6.10
C VAL A 161 0.61 4.38 -7.16
N TYR A 162 0.08 5.58 -6.95
CA TYR A 162 0.21 6.73 -7.86
C TYR A 162 1.31 7.71 -7.45
N HIS A 163 2.21 7.35 -6.53
CA HIS A 163 3.24 8.23 -5.96
C HIS A 163 4.11 8.98 -7.00
N ARG A 164 4.27 8.43 -8.21
CA ARG A 164 5.00 9.07 -9.34
C ARG A 164 4.06 9.71 -10.37
N THR A 165 2.75 9.60 -10.20
CA THR A 165 1.75 10.15 -11.13
C THR A 165 1.22 11.47 -10.56
N ILE A 166 2.09 12.47 -10.53
CA ILE A 166 1.83 13.78 -9.91
C ILE A 166 2.45 14.88 -10.77
N TYR A 167 1.92 16.09 -10.70
CA TYR A 167 2.41 17.26 -11.42
C TYR A 167 3.13 18.23 -10.48
N GLY A 168 4.18 18.88 -10.97
CA GLY A 168 4.89 19.95 -10.27
C GLY A 168 5.97 19.49 -9.28
N ILE A 169 5.94 18.23 -8.84
CA ILE A 169 6.99 17.62 -8.01
C ILE A 169 7.30 16.20 -8.52
N ASN A 170 8.46 15.68 -8.15
CA ASN A 170 8.93 14.37 -8.66
C ASN A 170 8.21 13.18 -8.05
N VAL A 171 7.77 13.30 -6.80
CA VAL A 171 7.12 12.24 -6.03
C VAL A 171 6.15 12.84 -5.03
N ALA A 172 5.00 12.19 -4.83
CA ALA A 172 4.02 12.59 -3.82
C ALA A 172 4.56 12.34 -2.40
N PRO A 173 4.14 13.12 -1.40
CA PRO A 173 4.46 12.83 0.00
C PRO A 173 4.02 11.41 0.39
N SER A 174 4.87 10.69 1.12
CA SER A 174 4.57 9.37 1.66
C SER A 174 4.42 9.41 3.19
N PHE A 175 3.53 8.58 3.72
CA PHE A 175 3.48 8.35 5.17
C PHE A 175 4.79 7.76 5.71
N LEU A 176 5.57 7.06 4.89
CA LEU A 176 6.87 6.49 5.30
C LEU A 176 7.86 7.57 5.77
N GLU A 177 7.78 8.80 5.23
CA GLU A 177 8.71 9.88 5.57
C GLU A 177 8.53 10.41 7.01
N ILE A 178 7.39 10.09 7.63
CA ILE A 178 7.02 10.62 8.96
C ILE A 178 6.70 9.54 9.98
N ALA A 179 6.58 8.30 9.53
CA ALA A 179 6.20 7.18 10.39
C ALA A 179 7.42 6.58 11.11
N LEU A 180 7.18 6.14 12.33
CA LEU A 180 8.07 5.23 13.05
C LEU A 180 7.79 3.78 12.61
N GLU A 181 8.77 2.90 12.78
CA GLU A 181 8.62 1.46 12.46
C GLU A 181 7.53 0.75 13.24
N THR A 182 7.19 1.30 14.40
CA THR A 182 6.16 0.77 15.31
C THR A 182 4.78 1.34 15.06
N ASP A 183 4.64 2.31 14.15
CA ASP A 183 3.35 2.94 13.86
C ASP A 183 2.38 1.96 13.20
N PRO A 184 1.08 2.07 13.48
CA PRO A 184 0.05 1.25 12.85
C PRO A 184 -0.18 1.69 11.39
N LEU A 185 0.82 1.44 10.54
CA LEU A 185 0.84 1.88 9.15
C LEU A 185 1.21 0.73 8.22
N ILE A 186 0.40 0.50 7.20
CA ILE A 186 0.70 -0.37 6.07
C ILE A 186 0.70 0.49 4.81
N VAL A 187 1.85 0.63 4.16
CA VAL A 187 1.95 1.35 2.88
C VAL A 187 1.93 0.33 1.75
N VAL A 188 1.01 0.53 0.82
CA VAL A 188 0.86 -0.31 -0.38
C VAL A 188 1.31 0.47 -1.60
N ASN A 189 2.12 -0.18 -2.41
CA ASN A 189 2.58 0.38 -3.68
C ASN A 189 2.68 -0.73 -4.75
N GLY A 190 3.21 -0.43 -5.93
CA GLY A 190 3.38 -1.45 -6.95
C GLY A 190 3.87 -0.95 -8.29
N PHE A 191 4.16 -1.92 -9.14
CA PHE A 191 4.79 -1.71 -10.44
C PHE A 191 3.80 -1.29 -11.53
N SER A 192 2.50 -1.44 -11.29
CA SER A 192 1.46 -1.24 -12.31
C SER A 192 1.45 0.16 -12.91
N LYS A 193 1.69 1.22 -12.12
CA LYS A 193 1.51 2.61 -12.54
C LYS A 193 2.83 3.27 -12.90
N ALA A 194 3.71 3.48 -11.93
CA ALA A 194 4.99 4.15 -12.13
C ALA A 194 5.91 3.44 -13.14
N PHE A 195 5.81 2.11 -13.23
CA PHE A 195 6.68 1.29 -14.08
C PHE A 195 5.97 0.72 -15.33
N ALA A 196 4.69 1.10 -15.58
CA ALA A 196 3.89 0.64 -16.72
C ALA A 196 3.75 -0.89 -16.81
N MET A 197 3.59 -1.57 -15.65
CA MET A 197 3.53 -3.03 -15.51
C MET A 197 2.14 -3.54 -15.11
N THR A 198 1.06 -2.98 -15.64
CA THR A 198 -0.32 -3.32 -15.21
C THR A 198 -0.66 -4.79 -15.35
N GLY A 199 -0.26 -5.44 -16.46
CA GLY A 199 -0.50 -6.85 -16.75
C GLY A 199 0.45 -7.82 -16.05
N TRP A 200 1.55 -7.34 -15.46
CA TRP A 200 2.57 -8.16 -14.81
C TRP A 200 2.15 -8.66 -13.43
N ARG A 201 1.17 -7.99 -12.83
CA ARG A 201 0.64 -8.36 -11.51
C ARG A 201 1.73 -8.41 -10.45
N LEU A 202 2.47 -7.31 -10.27
CA LEU A 202 3.50 -7.17 -9.25
C LEU A 202 3.23 -5.91 -8.39
N GLY A 203 3.38 -6.06 -7.08
CA GLY A 203 3.23 -4.98 -6.11
C GLY A 203 3.99 -5.29 -4.83
N TRP A 204 4.08 -4.33 -3.95
CA TRP A 204 4.68 -4.49 -2.63
C TRP A 204 3.91 -3.76 -1.56
N MET A 205 4.14 -4.17 -0.32
CA MET A 205 3.72 -3.43 0.86
C MET A 205 4.85 -3.35 1.87
N ILE A 206 4.83 -2.29 2.65
CA ILE A 206 5.73 -2.05 3.77
C ILE A 206 4.88 -2.03 5.03
N THR A 207 5.24 -2.87 5.99
CA THR A 207 4.49 -3.06 7.24
C THR A 207 5.33 -2.69 8.46
N PRO A 208 4.70 -2.47 9.63
CA PRO A 208 5.42 -2.47 10.89
C PRO A 208 6.20 -3.76 11.09
N ALA A 209 7.39 -3.68 11.69
CA ALA A 209 8.21 -4.85 11.97
C ALA A 209 7.46 -5.91 12.79
N SER A 210 6.59 -5.47 13.71
CA SER A 210 5.81 -6.36 14.61
C SER A 210 4.82 -7.30 13.91
N ILE A 211 4.41 -7.01 12.67
CA ILE A 211 3.45 -7.83 11.91
C ILE A 211 4.02 -8.36 10.59
N SER A 212 5.29 -8.07 10.29
CA SER A 212 5.86 -8.40 8.98
C SER A 212 5.94 -9.92 8.74
N GLU A 213 6.22 -10.72 9.78
CA GLU A 213 6.23 -12.20 9.69
C GLU A 213 4.82 -12.76 9.46
N GLN A 214 3.85 -12.26 10.22
CA GLN A 214 2.45 -12.67 10.06
C GLN A 214 1.92 -12.27 8.68
N MET A 215 2.32 -11.12 8.15
CA MET A 215 1.95 -10.70 6.80
C MET A 215 2.55 -11.60 5.73
N ALA A 216 3.80 -12.03 5.90
CA ALA A 216 4.43 -13.00 5.00
C ALA A 216 3.69 -14.35 5.01
N THR A 217 3.35 -14.85 6.19
CA THR A 217 2.57 -16.08 6.37
C THR A 217 1.18 -15.97 5.73
N LEU A 218 0.50 -14.84 5.91
CA LEU A 218 -0.79 -14.60 5.28
C LEU A 218 -0.66 -14.54 3.74
N SER A 219 0.40 -13.91 3.22
CA SER A 219 0.68 -13.85 1.78
C SER A 219 0.93 -15.25 1.20
N GLU A 220 1.63 -16.12 1.93
CA GLU A 220 1.86 -17.52 1.54
C GLU A 220 0.55 -18.29 1.33
N CYS A 221 -0.44 -18.08 2.19
CA CYS A 221 -1.75 -18.71 2.07
C CYS A 221 -2.52 -18.30 0.80
N TYR A 222 -2.16 -17.20 0.17
CA TYR A 222 -2.83 -16.69 -1.03
C TYR A 222 -2.23 -17.21 -2.33
N ASN A 223 -0.93 -17.22 -2.45
CA ASN A 223 -0.24 -17.55 -3.70
C ASN A 223 1.17 -18.11 -3.51
N THR A 224 1.53 -18.49 -2.30
CA THR A 224 2.87 -18.94 -1.89
C THR A 224 3.93 -17.86 -2.12
N SER A 225 4.09 -17.40 -3.36
CA SER A 225 4.96 -16.27 -3.75
C SER A 225 4.50 -15.70 -5.08
N ALA A 226 4.85 -14.45 -5.38
CA ALA A 226 4.73 -13.92 -6.73
C ALA A 226 5.64 -14.71 -7.68
N PRO A 227 5.28 -14.88 -8.99
CA PRO A 227 6.09 -15.64 -9.93
C PRO A 227 7.53 -15.12 -10.01
N ALA A 228 8.51 -16.02 -9.91
CA ALA A 228 9.93 -15.66 -9.78
C ALA A 228 10.42 -14.81 -10.98
N PHE A 229 10.10 -15.23 -12.21
CA PHE A 229 10.49 -14.49 -13.43
C PHE A 229 9.87 -13.08 -13.51
N ILE A 230 8.69 -12.87 -12.92
CA ILE A 230 8.07 -11.54 -12.84
C ILE A 230 8.80 -10.67 -11.83
N GLN A 231 9.22 -11.26 -10.70
CA GLN A 231 9.98 -10.55 -9.68
C GLN A 231 11.36 -10.13 -10.19
N SER A 232 11.99 -10.94 -11.02
CA SER A 232 13.28 -10.60 -11.64
C SER A 232 13.17 -9.47 -12.66
N ALA A 233 12.01 -9.34 -13.31
CA ALA A 233 11.72 -8.22 -14.20
C ALA A 233 11.36 -6.92 -13.46
N GLY A 234 10.95 -7.01 -12.21
CA GLY A 234 10.62 -5.87 -11.34
C GLY A 234 11.83 -5.20 -10.78
#